data_d66b6d73ef95d4df87de07e5abd1c220
#
_entry.id   d66b6d73ef95d4df87de07e5abd1c220
#
_cell.length_a   1.000
_cell.length_b   1.000
_cell.length_c   1.000
_cell.angle_alpha   90.00
_cell.angle_beta   90.00
_cell.angle_gamma   90.00
#
_symmetry.space_group_name_H-M   'P 1'
#
loop_
_entity.id
_entity.type
_entity.pdbx_description
1 polymer ?
#
loop_
_entity_poly.entity_id
_entity_poly.type
_entity_poly.pdbx_seq_one_letter_code
_entity_poly.pdbx_strand_id
1 'polypeptide(L)'
;MTAEPIQIRTGVVGVGSLGQWHARIYSEMPDVDLVGVYDASVRRAREVAARYETTVFRSIDELAEATDALNIVVPTDKHRAVAGQVIEKGRHVLVEKPIAASTEEAEDLVALAQRHQVILQVGHVERFNPVLSVVNPAKQKPLYVEALRIAPYPPRRMGLLPRGTEVSVILDLMIHDLEIILHLVQSPVEDIRAVGVPILSKSEDIANVRLRFENGCIANVTASRISMERQRKIRMFLPDAYVSLDYQEQTGKILRKKRLGIEKKDIPIHKGEPLALELRSFVDCVRSRSEPVVSGEHAAEALKLAVAICQSIRRGPT
;
A
#
# COMPACT_ATOMS: atom_id res chain seq x y z
N MET A 1 12.09 38.41 6.68
CA MET A 1 10.93 37.71 7.25
C MET A 1 10.72 36.48 6.39
N THR A 2 11.15 35.33 6.83
CA THR A 2 10.84 34.05 6.16
C THR A 2 9.37 33.77 6.43
N ALA A 3 8.55 33.76 5.38
CA ALA A 3 7.15 33.36 5.50
C ALA A 3 7.11 31.98 6.17
N GLU A 4 6.31 31.82 7.21
CA GLU A 4 6.06 30.51 7.79
C GLU A 4 5.52 29.59 6.68
N PRO A 5 6.03 28.36 6.59
CA PRO A 5 5.54 27.44 5.58
C PRO A 5 4.04 27.22 5.78
N ILE A 6 3.26 27.35 4.72
CA ILE A 6 1.81 27.10 4.73
C ILE A 6 1.60 25.67 5.22
N GLN A 7 0.97 25.53 6.38
CA GLN A 7 0.60 24.21 6.92
C GLN A 7 -0.50 23.60 6.04
N ILE A 8 -0.34 22.31 5.68
CA ILE A 8 -1.38 21.56 5.00
C ILE A 8 -2.39 21.08 6.05
N ARG A 9 -3.65 21.45 5.86
CA ARG A 9 -4.76 21.04 6.73
C ARG A 9 -5.21 19.63 6.32
N THR A 10 -5.07 18.68 7.25
CA THR A 10 -5.41 17.28 7.01
C THR A 10 -6.54 16.79 7.90
N GLY A 11 -7.17 15.71 7.47
CA GLY A 11 -8.16 14.99 8.26
C GLY A 11 -8.11 13.48 8.02
N VAL A 12 -8.69 12.72 8.93
CA VAL A 12 -8.75 11.26 8.80
C VAL A 12 -10.19 10.78 8.91
N VAL A 13 -10.66 10.08 7.86
CA VAL A 13 -11.96 9.41 7.79
C VAL A 13 -11.79 7.93 8.08
N GLY A 14 -12.36 7.48 9.20
CA GLY A 14 -12.19 6.14 9.72
C GLY A 14 -10.97 6.04 10.65
N VAL A 15 -11.17 6.20 11.96
CA VAL A 15 -10.10 6.14 12.96
C VAL A 15 -10.12 4.82 13.75
N GLY A 16 -10.30 3.73 13.02
CA GLY A 16 -10.19 2.36 13.53
C GLY A 16 -8.74 1.97 13.88
N SER A 17 -8.47 0.66 13.76
CA SER A 17 -7.16 0.09 14.11
C SER A 17 -5.98 0.65 13.28
N LEU A 18 -6.21 1.08 12.03
CA LEU A 18 -5.19 1.73 11.21
C LEU A 18 -5.29 3.25 11.30
N GLY A 19 -6.47 3.84 11.09
CA GLY A 19 -6.62 5.27 10.99
C GLY A 19 -6.17 6.05 12.22
N GLN A 20 -6.19 5.45 13.43
CA GLN A 20 -5.60 6.08 14.62
C GLN A 20 -4.09 6.35 14.46
N TRP A 21 -3.38 5.53 13.68
CA TRP A 21 -1.94 5.74 13.42
C TRP A 21 -1.72 6.85 12.39
N HIS A 22 -2.65 7.01 11.42
CA HIS A 22 -2.62 8.17 10.52
C HIS A 22 -2.82 9.47 11.31
N ALA A 23 -3.80 9.51 12.21
CA ALA A 23 -4.02 10.67 13.07
C ALA A 23 -2.80 10.98 13.96
N ARG A 24 -2.18 9.94 14.58
CA ARG A 24 -0.96 10.10 15.37
C ARG A 24 0.15 10.76 14.55
N ILE A 25 0.45 10.21 13.38
CA ILE A 25 1.56 10.70 12.58
C ILE A 25 1.33 12.14 12.12
N TYR A 26 0.11 12.50 11.73
CA TYR A 26 -0.19 13.89 11.37
C TYR A 26 -0.07 14.84 12.56
N SER A 27 -0.49 14.43 13.76
CA SER A 27 -0.33 15.25 14.97
C SER A 27 1.14 15.46 15.37
N GLU A 28 2.05 14.59 14.93
CA GLU A 28 3.50 14.68 15.17
C GLU A 28 4.24 15.47 14.09
N MET A 29 3.60 15.83 12.96
CA MET A 29 4.23 16.57 11.85
C MET A 29 4.11 18.09 12.08
N PRO A 30 5.23 18.83 12.24
CA PRO A 30 5.19 20.24 12.64
C PRO A 30 4.63 21.18 11.56
N ASP A 31 4.63 20.76 10.31
CA ASP A 31 4.16 21.52 9.14
C ASP A 31 2.81 21.01 8.58
N VAL A 32 2.08 20.26 9.39
CA VAL A 32 0.74 19.72 9.10
C VAL A 32 -0.20 20.11 10.23
N ASP A 33 -1.39 20.53 9.87
CA ASP A 33 -2.49 20.75 10.81
C ASP A 33 -3.48 19.58 10.72
N LEU A 34 -3.54 18.74 11.76
CA LEU A 34 -4.57 17.72 11.89
C LEU A 34 -5.87 18.38 12.37
N VAL A 35 -6.63 18.94 11.46
CA VAL A 35 -7.89 19.68 11.72
C VAL A 35 -8.92 18.81 12.43
N GLY A 36 -9.03 17.51 12.04
CA GLY A 36 -10.01 16.66 12.69
C GLY A 36 -10.09 15.25 12.17
N VAL A 37 -11.01 14.52 12.81
CA VAL A 37 -11.30 13.12 12.47
C VAL A 37 -12.80 12.89 12.34
N TYR A 38 -13.15 11.90 11.52
CA TYR A 38 -14.50 11.35 11.41
C TYR A 38 -14.48 9.83 11.52
N ASP A 39 -15.42 9.25 12.25
CA ASP A 39 -15.68 7.80 12.28
C ASP A 39 -17.18 7.55 12.49
N ALA A 40 -17.72 6.51 11.87
CA ALA A 40 -19.12 6.10 12.08
C ALA A 40 -19.41 5.77 13.56
N SER A 41 -18.40 5.38 14.33
CA SER A 41 -18.44 5.26 15.78
C SER A 41 -18.00 6.57 16.43
N VAL A 42 -18.96 7.40 16.82
CA VAL A 42 -18.71 8.67 17.54
C VAL A 42 -17.85 8.47 18.77
N ARG A 43 -18.01 7.36 19.49
CA ARG A 43 -17.18 7.03 20.65
C ARG A 43 -15.70 6.92 20.25
N ARG A 44 -15.41 6.20 19.15
CA ARG A 44 -14.03 6.03 18.67
C ARG A 44 -13.44 7.34 18.16
N ALA A 45 -14.22 8.13 17.42
CA ALA A 45 -13.80 9.46 16.98
C ALA A 45 -13.38 10.34 18.17
N ARG A 46 -14.19 10.36 19.26
CA ARG A 46 -13.87 11.11 20.46
C ARG A 46 -12.62 10.61 21.18
N GLU A 47 -12.43 9.27 21.28
CA GLU A 47 -11.24 8.68 21.91
C GLU A 47 -9.95 9.08 21.16
N VAL A 48 -9.97 9.06 19.82
CA VAL A 48 -8.82 9.44 19.00
C VAL A 48 -8.60 10.94 19.01
N ALA A 49 -9.65 11.74 18.87
CA ALA A 49 -9.58 13.20 18.91
C ALA A 49 -9.01 13.72 20.23
N ALA A 50 -9.45 13.17 21.37
CA ALA A 50 -8.92 13.53 22.67
C ALA A 50 -7.44 13.14 22.85
N ARG A 51 -7.01 12.02 22.24
CA ARG A 51 -5.62 11.56 22.33
C ARG A 51 -4.64 12.43 21.55
N TYR A 52 -5.08 12.96 20.41
CA TYR A 52 -4.23 13.73 19.49
C TYR A 52 -4.62 15.20 19.38
N GLU A 53 -5.41 15.68 20.35
CA GLU A 53 -5.80 17.09 20.53
C GLU A 53 -6.40 17.69 19.25
N THR A 54 -7.34 16.95 18.62
CA THR A 54 -8.00 17.37 17.38
C THR A 54 -9.53 17.35 17.51
N THR A 55 -10.22 17.79 16.45
CA THR A 55 -11.69 17.95 16.45
C THR A 55 -12.41 16.71 15.92
N VAL A 56 -13.57 16.38 16.50
CA VAL A 56 -14.50 15.38 15.94
C VAL A 56 -15.50 16.10 15.04
N PHE A 57 -15.52 15.72 13.76
CA PHE A 57 -16.50 16.21 12.82
C PHE A 57 -17.74 15.32 12.77
N ARG A 58 -18.90 15.92 12.46
CA ARG A 58 -20.21 15.22 12.43
C ARG A 58 -20.47 14.52 11.12
N SER A 59 -19.82 14.99 10.03
CA SER A 59 -19.92 14.43 8.70
C SER A 59 -18.59 14.48 7.95
N ILE A 60 -18.48 13.66 6.91
CA ILE A 60 -17.35 13.70 5.98
C ILE A 60 -17.33 15.04 5.23
N ASP A 61 -18.50 15.57 4.90
CA ASP A 61 -18.63 16.85 4.21
C ASP A 61 -18.04 18.02 5.00
N GLU A 62 -18.41 18.13 6.28
CA GLU A 62 -17.86 19.16 7.16
C GLU A 62 -16.34 19.06 7.29
N LEU A 63 -15.81 17.83 7.42
CA LEU A 63 -14.37 17.60 7.51
C LEU A 63 -13.68 17.96 6.17
N ALA A 64 -14.24 17.59 5.03
CA ALA A 64 -13.71 17.92 3.72
C ALA A 64 -13.69 19.44 3.46
N GLU A 65 -14.68 20.17 3.92
CA GLU A 65 -14.72 21.65 3.78
C GLU A 65 -13.62 22.32 4.61
N ALA A 66 -13.27 21.75 5.77
CA ALA A 66 -12.27 22.29 6.67
C ALA A 66 -10.82 21.94 6.30
N THR A 67 -10.60 20.99 5.38
CA THR A 67 -9.26 20.41 5.09
C THR A 67 -8.82 20.64 3.65
N ASP A 68 -7.55 20.48 3.38
CA ASP A 68 -6.96 20.46 2.03
C ASP A 68 -6.80 19.03 1.50
N ALA A 69 -6.58 18.07 2.42
CA ALA A 69 -6.34 16.67 2.11
C ALA A 69 -6.90 15.74 3.20
N LEU A 70 -7.37 14.56 2.80
CA LEU A 70 -7.95 13.57 3.69
C LEU A 70 -7.38 12.18 3.47
N ASN A 71 -7.21 11.45 4.59
CA ASN A 71 -6.93 10.02 4.54
C ASN A 71 -8.21 9.22 4.73
N ILE A 72 -8.50 8.32 3.80
CA ILE A 72 -9.68 7.44 3.81
C ILE A 72 -9.24 6.05 4.28
N VAL A 73 -9.56 5.74 5.53
CA VAL A 73 -9.15 4.51 6.24
C VAL A 73 -10.38 3.75 6.73
N VAL A 74 -11.35 3.62 5.86
CA VAL A 74 -12.61 2.90 6.08
C VAL A 74 -12.51 1.47 5.52
N PRO A 75 -13.52 0.59 5.68
CA PRO A 75 -13.57 -0.69 4.97
C PRO A 75 -13.57 -0.52 3.45
N THR A 76 -12.93 -1.46 2.75
CA THR A 76 -12.68 -1.38 1.30
C THR A 76 -13.95 -1.16 0.46
N ASP A 77 -15.05 -1.80 0.85
CA ASP A 77 -16.37 -1.66 0.20
C ASP A 77 -16.94 -0.24 0.24
N LYS A 78 -16.34 0.64 1.04
CA LYS A 78 -16.71 2.06 1.17
C LYS A 78 -15.72 3.02 0.53
N HIS A 79 -14.56 2.52 0.07
CA HIS A 79 -13.50 3.37 -0.47
C HIS A 79 -14.00 4.24 -1.62
N ARG A 80 -14.67 3.62 -2.63
CA ARG A 80 -15.19 4.35 -3.81
C ARG A 80 -16.15 5.47 -3.42
N ALA A 81 -17.12 5.17 -2.55
CA ALA A 81 -18.13 6.14 -2.15
C ALA A 81 -17.53 7.30 -1.34
N VAL A 82 -16.72 6.98 -0.33
CA VAL A 82 -16.16 7.98 0.59
C VAL A 82 -15.08 8.82 -0.09
N ALA A 83 -14.16 8.19 -0.82
CA ALA A 83 -13.13 8.93 -1.55
C ALA A 83 -13.73 9.79 -2.67
N GLY A 84 -14.73 9.26 -3.38
CA GLY A 84 -15.45 10.01 -4.42
C GLY A 84 -16.11 11.28 -3.87
N GLN A 85 -16.82 11.17 -2.74
CA GLN A 85 -17.44 12.32 -2.05
C GLN A 85 -16.42 13.41 -1.72
N VAL A 86 -15.21 13.04 -1.30
CA VAL A 86 -14.14 13.97 -0.95
C VAL A 86 -13.49 14.58 -2.19
N ILE A 87 -13.27 13.78 -3.23
CA ILE A 87 -12.71 14.23 -4.53
C ILE A 87 -13.64 15.22 -5.20
N GLU A 88 -14.96 14.99 -5.19
CA GLU A 88 -15.97 15.89 -5.76
C GLU A 88 -15.97 17.29 -5.11
N LYS A 89 -15.48 17.38 -3.86
CA LYS A 89 -15.24 18.66 -3.18
C LYS A 89 -13.88 19.29 -3.51
N GLY A 90 -13.12 18.71 -4.44
CA GLY A 90 -11.81 19.21 -4.86
C GLY A 90 -10.70 19.00 -3.81
N ARG A 91 -10.84 18.00 -2.93
CA ARG A 91 -9.85 17.71 -1.90
C ARG A 91 -8.92 16.57 -2.31
N HIS A 92 -7.66 16.66 -1.92
CA HIS A 92 -6.66 15.62 -2.14
C HIS A 92 -6.94 14.42 -1.25
N VAL A 93 -6.67 13.21 -1.73
CA VAL A 93 -7.05 11.98 -1.03
C VAL A 93 -5.90 10.98 -0.99
N LEU A 94 -5.65 10.43 0.19
CA LEU A 94 -4.93 9.17 0.37
C LEU A 94 -5.96 8.11 0.77
N VAL A 95 -6.08 7.05 -0.05
CA VAL A 95 -7.00 5.92 0.20
C VAL A 95 -6.19 4.71 0.62
N GLU A 96 -6.61 4.01 1.68
CA GLU A 96 -6.00 2.73 2.06
C GLU A 96 -6.15 1.66 0.98
N LYS A 97 -5.21 0.71 0.96
CA LYS A 97 -5.26 -0.43 0.05
C LYS A 97 -6.33 -1.48 0.47
N PRO A 98 -6.88 -2.20 -0.50
CA PRO A 98 -6.86 -1.94 -1.94
C PRO A 98 -7.64 -0.67 -2.27
N ILE A 99 -7.30 0.00 -3.37
CA ILE A 99 -7.91 1.28 -3.75
C ILE A 99 -9.45 1.25 -3.77
N ALA A 100 -10.05 0.12 -4.18
CA ALA A 100 -11.48 -0.10 -4.25
C ALA A 100 -11.82 -1.60 -4.15
N ALA A 101 -13.10 -1.94 -4.09
CA ALA A 101 -13.58 -3.33 -4.02
C ALA A 101 -13.55 -4.04 -5.39
N SER A 102 -13.59 -3.31 -6.49
CA SER A 102 -13.50 -3.85 -7.84
C SER A 102 -12.56 -3.00 -8.73
N THR A 103 -12.20 -3.56 -9.88
CA THR A 103 -11.37 -2.87 -10.90
C THR A 103 -12.11 -1.68 -11.50
N GLU A 104 -13.41 -1.81 -11.71
CA GLU A 104 -14.28 -0.76 -12.25
C GLU A 104 -14.38 0.43 -11.29
N GLU A 105 -14.54 0.16 -10.00
CA GLU A 105 -14.53 1.21 -8.96
C GLU A 105 -13.17 1.91 -8.86
N ALA A 106 -12.07 1.18 -9.04
CA ALA A 106 -10.72 1.73 -9.03
C ALA A 106 -10.50 2.67 -10.22
N GLU A 107 -10.87 2.22 -11.43
CA GLU A 107 -10.78 3.02 -12.66
C GLU A 107 -11.65 4.27 -12.58
N ASP A 108 -12.84 4.17 -11.99
CA ASP A 108 -13.73 5.31 -11.79
C ASP A 108 -13.16 6.33 -10.79
N LEU A 109 -12.54 5.88 -9.68
CA LEU A 109 -11.84 6.78 -8.74
C LEU A 109 -10.67 7.51 -9.40
N VAL A 110 -9.87 6.82 -10.20
CA VAL A 110 -8.76 7.42 -10.96
C VAL A 110 -9.29 8.50 -11.90
N ALA A 111 -10.30 8.16 -12.71
CA ALA A 111 -10.90 9.10 -13.64
C ALA A 111 -11.54 10.32 -12.93
N LEU A 112 -12.13 10.09 -11.74
CA LEU A 112 -12.71 11.15 -10.93
C LEU A 112 -11.63 12.10 -10.41
N ALA A 113 -10.52 11.57 -9.86
CA ALA A 113 -9.40 12.36 -9.36
C ALA A 113 -8.77 13.21 -10.48
N GLN A 114 -8.60 12.63 -11.67
CA GLN A 114 -8.11 13.35 -12.85
C GLN A 114 -9.03 14.49 -13.27
N ARG A 115 -10.36 14.27 -13.34
CA ARG A 115 -11.34 15.30 -13.67
C ARG A 115 -11.33 16.46 -12.68
N HIS A 116 -11.15 16.19 -11.41
CA HIS A 116 -11.11 17.20 -10.36
C HIS A 116 -9.71 17.78 -10.10
N GLN A 117 -8.68 17.29 -10.82
CA GLN A 117 -7.28 17.73 -10.70
C GLN A 117 -6.76 17.64 -9.26
N VAL A 118 -7.13 16.58 -8.54
CA VAL A 118 -6.70 16.30 -7.18
C VAL A 118 -5.68 15.16 -7.13
N ILE A 119 -4.83 15.20 -6.13
CA ILE A 119 -3.91 14.10 -5.84
C ILE A 119 -4.69 12.91 -5.28
N LEU A 120 -4.54 11.75 -5.90
CA LEU A 120 -5.02 10.46 -5.40
C LEU A 120 -3.81 9.56 -5.16
N GLN A 121 -3.42 9.42 -3.89
CA GLN A 121 -2.39 8.46 -3.44
C GLN A 121 -3.07 7.23 -2.82
N VAL A 122 -2.45 6.07 -2.94
CA VAL A 122 -2.98 4.84 -2.34
C VAL A 122 -2.00 4.24 -1.34
N GLY A 123 -2.53 3.77 -0.22
CA GLY A 123 -1.82 3.29 0.96
C GLY A 123 -1.08 1.96 0.77
N HIS A 124 -0.24 1.84 -0.25
CA HIS A 124 0.71 0.73 -0.38
C HIS A 124 1.97 1.00 0.44
N VAL A 125 1.82 0.99 1.75
CA VAL A 125 2.82 1.39 2.74
C VAL A 125 4.20 0.75 2.56
N GLU A 126 4.27 -0.49 2.06
CA GLU A 126 5.55 -1.17 1.81
C GLU A 126 6.39 -0.52 0.70
N ARG A 127 5.77 0.28 -0.17
CA ARG A 127 6.46 1.07 -1.19
C ARG A 127 7.34 2.17 -0.58
N PHE A 128 7.00 2.60 0.63
CA PHE A 128 7.73 3.58 1.42
C PHE A 128 8.68 2.95 2.44
N ASN A 129 8.80 1.62 2.40
CA ASN A 129 9.76 0.95 3.26
C ASN A 129 11.19 1.32 2.86
N PRO A 130 12.05 1.75 3.80
CA PRO A 130 13.41 2.20 3.50
C PRO A 130 14.26 1.22 2.71
N VAL A 131 13.98 -0.08 2.77
CA VAL A 131 14.72 -1.08 1.98
C VAL A 131 14.58 -0.87 0.46
N LEU A 132 13.50 -0.24 -0.01
CA LEU A 132 13.29 0.01 -1.44
C LEU A 132 14.06 1.23 -1.95
N SER A 133 14.53 2.12 -1.08
CA SER A 133 15.30 3.30 -1.50
C SER A 133 16.64 2.94 -2.17
N VAL A 134 17.12 1.72 -1.95
CA VAL A 134 18.39 1.23 -2.55
C VAL A 134 18.23 0.67 -3.95
N VAL A 135 16.98 0.54 -4.43
CA VAL A 135 16.64 0.02 -5.76
C VAL A 135 16.27 1.18 -6.69
N ASN A 136 16.87 1.21 -7.86
CA ASN A 136 16.51 2.16 -8.91
C ASN A 136 15.98 1.40 -10.13
N PRO A 137 14.65 1.31 -10.34
CA PRO A 137 14.06 0.54 -11.43
C PRO A 137 14.48 1.02 -12.83
N ALA A 138 14.78 2.30 -12.98
CA ALA A 138 15.24 2.85 -14.26
C ALA A 138 16.63 2.30 -14.68
N LYS A 139 17.47 1.89 -13.70
CA LYS A 139 18.82 1.39 -13.93
C LYS A 139 18.98 -0.11 -13.71
N GLN A 140 18.06 -0.71 -12.94
CA GLN A 140 18.18 -2.09 -12.46
C GLN A 140 16.97 -2.90 -12.93
N LYS A 141 17.08 -3.46 -14.14
CA LYS A 141 16.03 -4.32 -14.69
C LYS A 141 16.22 -5.76 -14.22
N PRO A 142 15.34 -6.30 -13.37
CA PRO A 142 15.47 -7.67 -12.90
C PRO A 142 15.17 -8.67 -14.03
N LEU A 143 15.95 -9.76 -14.04
CA LEU A 143 15.68 -10.95 -14.86
C LEU A 143 14.71 -11.88 -14.14
N TYR A 144 14.80 -11.90 -12.79
CA TYR A 144 13.96 -12.72 -11.95
C TYR A 144 13.71 -12.02 -10.61
N VAL A 145 12.47 -12.10 -10.12
CA VAL A 145 12.06 -11.58 -8.81
C VAL A 145 11.42 -12.70 -7.99
N GLU A 146 11.77 -12.80 -6.73
CA GLU A 146 11.12 -13.67 -5.77
C GLU A 146 10.61 -12.84 -4.60
N ALA A 147 9.31 -12.91 -4.30
CA ALA A 147 8.70 -12.25 -3.16
C ALA A 147 8.03 -13.27 -2.23
N LEU A 148 8.29 -13.13 -0.95
CA LEU A 148 7.73 -13.97 0.11
C LEU A 148 7.10 -13.10 1.19
N ARG A 149 5.79 -13.28 1.40
CA ARG A 149 5.03 -12.62 2.46
C ARG A 149 4.22 -13.64 3.24
N ILE A 150 4.71 -14.02 4.38
CA ILE A 150 4.04 -14.97 5.28
C ILE A 150 3.79 -14.36 6.65
N ALA A 151 2.67 -14.71 7.24
CA ALA A 151 2.24 -14.21 8.54
C ALA A 151 1.44 -15.28 9.30
N PRO A 152 1.38 -15.21 10.64
CA PRO A 152 0.44 -16.00 11.41
C PRO A 152 -1.01 -15.62 11.08
N TYR A 153 -1.90 -16.61 11.27
CA TYR A 153 -3.34 -16.37 11.11
C TYR A 153 -3.79 -15.27 12.09
N PRO A 154 -4.59 -14.30 11.61
CA PRO A 154 -4.99 -13.18 12.45
C PRO A 154 -5.87 -13.64 13.61
N PRO A 155 -5.77 -12.98 14.77
CA PRO A 155 -6.53 -13.38 15.97
C PRO A 155 -8.03 -13.25 15.76
N ARG A 156 -8.80 -14.09 16.46
CA ARG A 156 -10.26 -14.02 16.48
C ARG A 156 -10.73 -12.68 17.04
N ARG A 157 -11.80 -12.17 16.47
CA ARG A 157 -12.48 -10.94 16.90
C ARG A 157 -13.88 -11.30 17.33
N MET A 158 -14.32 -10.81 18.49
CA MET A 158 -15.65 -11.13 19.03
C MET A 158 -16.75 -10.66 18.06
N GLY A 159 -17.58 -11.60 17.58
CA GLY A 159 -18.68 -11.32 16.65
C GLY A 159 -18.29 -10.93 15.21
N LEU A 160 -17.00 -11.00 14.86
CA LEU A 160 -16.49 -10.64 13.52
C LEU A 160 -15.50 -11.68 13.02
N LEU A 161 -15.35 -11.76 11.70
CA LEU A 161 -14.26 -12.54 11.10
C LEU A 161 -12.89 -11.97 11.50
N PRO A 162 -11.85 -12.80 11.61
CA PRO A 162 -10.49 -12.32 11.77
C PRO A 162 -10.14 -11.37 10.61
N ARG A 163 -9.42 -10.29 10.90
CA ARG A 163 -9.14 -9.24 9.93
C ARG A 163 -8.42 -9.77 8.68
N GLY A 164 -8.89 -9.39 7.50
CA GLY A 164 -8.32 -9.79 6.21
C GLY A 164 -8.77 -11.18 5.73
N THR A 165 -9.52 -11.95 6.55
CA THR A 165 -10.00 -13.30 6.15
C THR A 165 -11.31 -13.27 5.38
N GLU A 166 -11.94 -12.10 5.27
CA GLU A 166 -13.07 -11.81 4.40
C GLU A 166 -12.72 -11.85 2.90
N VAL A 167 -11.44 -11.69 2.56
CA VAL A 167 -10.92 -11.72 1.19
C VAL A 167 -9.78 -12.74 1.06
N SER A 168 -9.39 -13.05 -0.18
CA SER A 168 -8.22 -13.88 -0.48
C SER A 168 -6.93 -13.25 0.07
N VAL A 169 -5.97 -14.10 0.47
CA VAL A 169 -4.60 -13.68 0.85
C VAL A 169 -3.92 -12.88 -0.26
N ILE A 170 -4.38 -13.02 -1.50
CA ILE A 170 -3.88 -12.27 -2.66
C ILE A 170 -4.26 -10.79 -2.52
N LEU A 171 -5.52 -10.49 -2.22
CA LEU A 171 -6.02 -9.13 -2.06
C LEU A 171 -5.61 -8.50 -0.72
N ASP A 172 -5.37 -9.32 0.32
CA ASP A 172 -4.95 -8.80 1.62
C ASP A 172 -3.44 -8.61 1.73
N LEU A 173 -2.64 -9.63 1.41
CA LEU A 173 -1.20 -9.64 1.63
C LEU A 173 -0.40 -9.50 0.33
N MET A 174 -0.68 -10.32 -0.68
CA MET A 174 0.14 -10.38 -1.90
C MET A 174 0.10 -9.09 -2.71
N ILE A 175 -0.99 -8.34 -2.66
CA ILE A 175 -1.17 -7.09 -3.41
C ILE A 175 -0.06 -6.06 -3.15
N HIS A 176 0.53 -6.04 -1.97
CA HIS A 176 1.69 -5.19 -1.66
C HIS A 176 2.92 -5.58 -2.50
N ASP A 177 3.18 -6.89 -2.61
CA ASP A 177 4.32 -7.38 -3.39
C ASP A 177 4.06 -7.27 -4.89
N LEU A 178 2.80 -7.40 -5.33
CA LEU A 178 2.40 -7.19 -6.72
C LEU A 178 2.67 -5.75 -7.16
N GLU A 179 2.25 -4.76 -6.35
CA GLU A 179 2.53 -3.34 -6.62
C GLU A 179 4.03 -3.07 -6.74
N ILE A 180 4.83 -3.58 -5.80
CA ILE A 180 6.28 -3.44 -5.82
C ILE A 180 6.90 -4.10 -7.06
N ILE A 181 6.46 -5.31 -7.42
CA ILE A 181 6.98 -6.02 -8.60
C ILE A 181 6.64 -5.27 -9.89
N LEU A 182 5.41 -4.77 -10.04
CA LEU A 182 5.04 -3.94 -11.20
C LEU A 182 5.95 -2.72 -11.32
N HIS A 183 6.19 -2.03 -10.20
CA HIS A 183 7.11 -0.91 -10.16
C HIS A 183 8.56 -1.29 -10.53
N LEU A 184 9.06 -2.43 -10.05
CA LEU A 184 10.45 -2.87 -10.30
C LEU A 184 10.68 -3.37 -11.72
N VAL A 185 9.70 -4.07 -12.29
CA VAL A 185 9.83 -4.73 -13.61
C VAL A 185 9.50 -3.78 -14.76
N GLN A 186 8.54 -2.87 -14.57
CA GLN A 186 8.12 -1.87 -15.56
C GLN A 186 7.83 -2.47 -16.95
N SER A 187 7.06 -3.57 -16.98
CA SER A 187 6.64 -4.26 -18.18
C SER A 187 5.29 -4.92 -17.98
N PRO A 188 4.44 -5.06 -19.00
CA PRO A 188 3.17 -5.76 -18.89
C PRO A 188 3.37 -7.24 -18.51
N VAL A 189 2.38 -7.78 -17.78
CA VAL A 189 2.31 -9.21 -17.47
C VAL A 189 1.74 -9.95 -18.69
N GLU A 190 2.48 -10.93 -19.20
CA GLU A 190 2.12 -11.76 -20.36
C GLU A 190 1.42 -13.06 -19.95
N ASP A 191 1.87 -13.71 -18.86
CA ASP A 191 1.34 -15.01 -18.40
C ASP A 191 1.23 -15.06 -16.88
N ILE A 192 0.16 -15.66 -16.38
CA ILE A 192 -0.14 -15.84 -14.96
C ILE A 192 -0.41 -17.32 -14.69
N ARG A 193 0.43 -17.94 -13.86
CA ARG A 193 0.21 -19.28 -13.33
C ARG A 193 0.08 -19.21 -11.83
N ALA A 194 -1.07 -19.56 -11.30
CA ALA A 194 -1.40 -19.38 -9.90
C ALA A 194 -2.06 -20.60 -9.30
N VAL A 195 -1.67 -20.89 -8.06
CA VAL A 195 -2.34 -21.88 -7.20
C VAL A 195 -2.65 -21.27 -5.86
N GLY A 196 -3.77 -21.62 -5.28
CA GLY A 196 -4.19 -21.13 -3.97
C GLY A 196 -5.06 -22.15 -3.24
N VAL A 197 -4.94 -22.18 -1.91
CA VAL A 197 -5.63 -23.15 -1.08
C VAL A 197 -6.29 -22.46 0.12
N PRO A 198 -7.61 -22.64 0.31
CA PRO A 198 -8.29 -22.30 1.55
C PRO A 198 -8.04 -23.39 2.60
N ILE A 199 -7.63 -23.01 3.81
CA ILE A 199 -7.32 -23.95 4.91
C ILE A 199 -8.14 -23.62 6.15
N LEU A 200 -8.11 -22.38 6.61
CA LEU A 200 -8.82 -21.91 7.81
C LEU A 200 -9.97 -20.95 7.48
N SER A 201 -9.95 -20.34 6.31
CA SER A 201 -11.00 -19.42 5.83
C SER A 201 -11.71 -19.97 4.58
N LYS A 202 -12.71 -19.23 4.10
CA LYS A 202 -13.46 -19.61 2.88
C LYS A 202 -12.73 -19.23 1.59
N SER A 203 -11.77 -18.32 1.67
CA SER A 203 -10.90 -17.87 0.59
C SER A 203 -9.48 -18.39 0.78
N GLU A 204 -8.64 -18.24 -0.22
CA GLU A 204 -7.24 -18.71 -0.18
C GLU A 204 -6.50 -18.13 1.03
N ASP A 205 -5.93 -19.01 1.85
CA ASP A 205 -5.07 -18.68 3.00
C ASP A 205 -3.60 -18.74 2.63
N ILE A 206 -3.27 -19.48 1.57
CA ILE A 206 -1.96 -19.54 0.94
C ILE A 206 -2.13 -19.47 -0.57
N ALA A 207 -1.24 -18.73 -1.23
CA ALA A 207 -1.17 -18.67 -2.69
C ALA A 207 0.28 -18.60 -3.15
N ASN A 208 0.57 -19.28 -4.29
CA ASN A 208 1.81 -19.16 -5.02
C ASN A 208 1.49 -18.78 -6.46
N VAL A 209 2.22 -17.79 -6.96
CA VAL A 209 1.98 -17.19 -8.27
C VAL A 209 3.29 -17.06 -9.02
N ARG A 210 3.29 -17.51 -10.28
CA ARG A 210 4.35 -17.22 -11.23
C ARG A 210 3.82 -16.27 -12.29
N LEU A 211 4.51 -15.14 -12.45
CA LEU A 211 4.24 -14.14 -13.47
C LEU A 211 5.36 -14.17 -14.50
N ARG A 212 5.01 -14.07 -15.78
CA ARG A 212 5.94 -13.81 -16.87
C ARG A 212 5.60 -12.46 -17.47
N PHE A 213 6.61 -11.64 -17.70
CA PHE A 213 6.49 -10.30 -18.25
C PHE A 213 6.95 -10.27 -19.70
N GLU A 214 6.41 -9.36 -20.51
CA GLU A 214 6.78 -9.20 -21.93
C GLU A 214 8.28 -8.94 -22.14
N ASN A 215 8.95 -8.27 -21.19
CA ASN A 215 10.41 -8.05 -21.23
C ASN A 215 11.24 -9.29 -20.86
N GLY A 216 10.59 -10.45 -20.65
CA GLY A 216 11.23 -11.72 -20.28
C GLY A 216 11.49 -11.90 -18.78
N CYS A 217 11.25 -10.90 -17.94
CA CYS A 217 11.36 -11.07 -16.48
C CYS A 217 10.35 -12.09 -15.97
N ILE A 218 10.75 -12.87 -14.98
CA ILE A 218 9.88 -13.81 -14.28
C ILE A 218 9.77 -13.39 -12.82
N ALA A 219 8.57 -13.41 -12.23
CA ALA A 219 8.40 -13.22 -10.80
C ALA A 219 7.68 -14.43 -10.18
N ASN A 220 8.22 -14.92 -9.06
CA ASN A 220 7.54 -15.87 -8.18
C ASN A 220 7.11 -15.15 -6.89
N VAL A 221 5.83 -15.25 -6.57
CA VAL A 221 5.24 -14.57 -5.40
C VAL A 221 4.53 -15.58 -4.54
N THR A 222 4.89 -15.66 -3.28
CA THR A 222 4.21 -16.50 -2.29
C THR A 222 3.65 -15.64 -1.17
N ALA A 223 2.35 -15.80 -0.89
CA ALA A 223 1.70 -15.19 0.26
C ALA A 223 1.00 -16.26 1.09
N SER A 224 1.13 -16.16 2.42
CA SER A 224 0.44 -17.04 3.36
C SER A 224 0.07 -16.28 4.64
N ARG A 225 -1.13 -16.55 5.16
CA ARG A 225 -1.57 -16.07 6.47
C ARG A 225 -1.74 -17.20 7.49
N ILE A 226 -1.11 -18.35 7.23
CA ILE A 226 -1.19 -19.56 8.07
C ILE A 226 0.21 -20.09 8.45
N SER A 227 1.17 -19.19 8.57
CA SER A 227 2.54 -19.53 9.01
C SER A 227 2.69 -19.33 10.51
N MET A 228 3.62 -20.05 11.12
CA MET A 228 4.04 -19.80 12.51
C MET A 228 4.98 -18.59 12.60
N GLU A 229 5.67 -18.27 11.52
CA GLU A 229 6.62 -17.16 11.44
C GLU A 229 6.06 -16.01 10.60
N ARG A 230 6.62 -14.82 10.80
CA ARG A 230 6.39 -13.68 9.95
C ARG A 230 7.63 -13.40 9.12
N GLN A 231 7.49 -13.36 7.80
CA GLN A 231 8.57 -12.98 6.89
C GLN A 231 8.02 -12.09 5.78
N ARG A 232 8.78 -11.08 5.42
CA ARG A 232 8.48 -10.17 4.32
C ARG A 232 9.78 -9.87 3.59
N LYS A 233 10.03 -10.58 2.48
CA LYS A 233 11.29 -10.53 1.76
C LYS A 233 11.07 -10.42 0.27
N ILE A 234 11.95 -9.67 -0.39
CA ILE A 234 12.04 -9.65 -1.85
C ILE A 234 13.50 -9.91 -2.26
N ARG A 235 13.67 -10.69 -3.31
CA ARG A 235 14.96 -11.01 -3.91
C ARG A 235 14.90 -10.68 -5.40
N MET A 236 15.91 -10.02 -5.89
CA MET A 236 16.04 -9.63 -7.29
C MET A 236 17.33 -10.19 -7.87
N PHE A 237 17.20 -10.84 -9.01
CA PHE A 237 18.32 -11.35 -9.78
C PHE A 237 18.49 -10.44 -10.98
N LEU A 238 19.58 -9.68 -10.96
CA LEU A 238 20.00 -8.75 -11.99
C LEU A 238 21.07 -9.41 -12.88
N PRO A 239 21.39 -8.87 -14.06
CA PRO A 239 22.42 -9.45 -14.92
C PRO A 239 23.79 -9.67 -14.25
N ASP A 240 24.16 -8.80 -13.30
CA ASP A 240 25.46 -8.77 -12.64
C ASP A 240 25.38 -8.83 -11.11
N ALA A 241 24.18 -8.87 -10.53
CA ALA A 241 24.00 -8.82 -9.10
C ALA A 241 22.76 -9.61 -8.62
N TYR A 242 22.82 -10.04 -7.39
CA TYR A 242 21.69 -10.53 -6.61
C TYR A 242 21.46 -9.58 -5.44
N VAL A 243 20.22 -9.12 -5.26
CA VAL A 243 19.80 -8.25 -4.16
C VAL A 243 18.75 -8.96 -3.34
N SER A 244 18.92 -8.97 -2.02
CA SER A 244 17.95 -9.52 -1.07
C SER A 244 17.60 -8.46 -0.04
N LEU A 245 16.30 -8.12 0.06
CA LEU A 245 15.77 -7.13 0.99
C LEU A 245 14.79 -7.78 1.95
N ASP A 246 14.89 -7.42 3.22
CA ASP A 246 13.98 -7.83 4.29
C ASP A 246 13.22 -6.59 4.79
N TYR A 247 11.92 -6.53 4.51
CA TYR A 247 11.06 -5.39 4.86
C TYR A 247 10.83 -5.28 6.37
N GLN A 248 10.78 -6.42 7.07
CA GLN A 248 10.49 -6.44 8.51
C GLN A 248 11.72 -5.97 9.31
N GLU A 249 12.88 -6.51 8.99
CA GLU A 249 14.14 -6.15 9.65
C GLU A 249 14.75 -4.85 9.10
N GLN A 250 14.24 -4.37 7.98
CA GLN A 250 14.79 -3.24 7.21
C GLN A 250 16.28 -3.42 6.95
N THR A 251 16.63 -4.56 6.36
CA THR A 251 18.00 -4.91 5.99
C THR A 251 18.08 -5.32 4.53
N GLY A 252 19.28 -5.14 3.95
CA GLY A 252 19.53 -5.51 2.57
C GLY A 252 20.91 -6.13 2.39
N LYS A 253 21.01 -7.07 1.46
CA LYS A 253 22.28 -7.71 1.06
C LYS A 253 22.39 -7.70 -0.45
N ILE A 254 23.61 -7.47 -0.94
CA ILE A 254 23.92 -7.54 -2.36
C ILE A 254 25.10 -8.51 -2.58
N LEU A 255 24.93 -9.38 -3.58
CA LEU A 255 26.02 -10.20 -4.13
C LEU A 255 26.31 -9.71 -5.53
N ARG A 256 27.55 -9.39 -5.83
CA ARG A 256 27.99 -8.96 -7.16
C ARG A 256 29.04 -9.89 -7.73
N LYS A 257 28.89 -10.23 -9.00
CA LYS A 257 29.91 -10.95 -9.76
C LYS A 257 31.13 -10.04 -9.95
N LYS A 258 32.31 -10.53 -9.57
CA LYS A 258 33.60 -9.88 -9.79
C LYS A 258 34.47 -10.79 -10.66
N ARG A 259 35.58 -10.23 -11.18
CA ARG A 259 36.54 -11.00 -12.01
C ARG A 259 37.06 -12.25 -11.31
N LEU A 260 37.24 -12.20 -10.00
CA LEU A 260 37.81 -13.28 -9.16
C LEU A 260 36.82 -13.74 -8.08
N GLY A 261 35.55 -14.00 -8.43
CA GLY A 261 34.58 -14.56 -7.49
C GLY A 261 33.33 -13.69 -7.26
N ILE A 262 32.72 -13.84 -6.08
CA ILE A 262 31.50 -13.15 -5.68
C ILE A 262 31.81 -12.24 -4.49
N GLU A 263 31.53 -10.95 -4.65
CA GLU A 263 31.58 -9.99 -3.55
C GLU A 263 30.22 -9.94 -2.85
N LYS A 264 30.20 -10.11 -1.52
CA LYS A 264 29.01 -9.98 -0.68
C LYS A 264 29.13 -8.71 0.17
N LYS A 265 28.08 -7.88 0.17
CA LYS A 265 28.02 -6.66 1.00
C LYS A 265 26.63 -6.53 1.63
N ASP A 266 26.61 -6.03 2.86
CA ASP A 266 25.39 -5.50 3.44
C ASP A 266 25.11 -4.11 2.84
N ILE A 267 23.83 -3.84 2.59
CA ILE A 267 23.40 -2.55 2.05
C ILE A 267 23.10 -1.65 3.26
N PRO A 268 23.72 -0.49 3.38
CA PRO A 268 23.39 0.45 4.45
C PRO A 268 21.98 1.00 4.22
N ILE A 269 21.09 0.80 5.19
CA ILE A 269 19.70 1.24 5.16
C ILE A 269 19.43 2.04 6.43
N HIS A 270 18.99 3.29 6.27
CA HIS A 270 18.50 4.09 7.39
C HIS A 270 17.07 3.66 7.69
N LYS A 271 16.87 3.01 8.84
CA LYS A 271 15.55 2.52 9.26
C LYS A 271 14.60 3.69 9.51
N GLY A 272 13.30 3.45 9.23
CA GLY A 272 12.24 4.43 9.40
C GLY A 272 10.88 3.79 9.57
N GLU A 273 9.89 4.57 9.92
CA GLU A 273 8.48 4.14 9.99
C GLU A 273 7.85 4.29 8.59
N PRO A 274 7.53 3.19 7.86
CA PRO A 274 7.02 3.30 6.49
C PRO A 274 5.74 4.14 6.38
N LEU A 275 4.83 4.04 7.35
CA LEU A 275 3.60 4.83 7.34
C LEU A 275 3.90 6.33 7.50
N ALA A 276 4.86 6.72 8.34
CA ALA A 276 5.24 8.12 8.47
C ALA A 276 5.86 8.66 7.17
N LEU A 277 6.66 7.85 6.48
CA LEU A 277 7.24 8.20 5.17
C LEU A 277 6.16 8.31 4.09
N GLU A 278 5.16 7.44 4.09
CA GLU A 278 4.02 7.49 3.18
C GLU A 278 3.19 8.76 3.36
N LEU A 279 2.83 9.08 4.60
CA LEU A 279 2.03 10.27 4.91
C LEU A 279 2.82 11.56 4.62
N ARG A 280 4.14 11.59 4.91
CA ARG A 280 5.03 12.68 4.52
C ARG A 280 5.03 12.86 3.01
N SER A 281 5.21 11.78 2.26
CA SER A 281 5.19 11.81 0.79
C SER A 281 3.87 12.38 0.25
N PHE A 282 2.74 11.97 0.84
CA PHE A 282 1.43 12.50 0.44
C PHE A 282 1.33 14.01 0.69
N VAL A 283 1.70 14.48 1.86
CA VAL A 283 1.70 15.91 2.20
C VAL A 283 2.61 16.72 1.24
N ASP A 284 3.79 16.18 0.93
CA ASP A 284 4.74 16.83 0.02
C ASP A 284 4.19 16.88 -1.42
N CYS A 285 3.50 15.82 -1.89
CA CYS A 285 2.79 15.83 -3.18
C CYS A 285 1.65 16.86 -3.22
N VAL A 286 0.87 16.97 -2.15
CA VAL A 286 -0.19 17.98 -2.04
C VAL A 286 0.38 19.40 -2.12
N ARG A 287 1.48 19.66 -1.39
CA ARG A 287 2.16 20.95 -1.35
C ARG A 287 2.77 21.35 -2.68
N SER A 288 3.45 20.41 -3.34
CA SER A 288 4.18 20.67 -4.59
C SER A 288 3.36 20.43 -5.85
N ARG A 289 2.16 19.86 -5.73
CA ARG A 289 1.32 19.40 -6.86
C ARG A 289 2.04 18.40 -7.76
N SER A 290 2.95 17.60 -7.18
CA SER A 290 3.67 16.55 -7.89
C SER A 290 2.89 15.24 -7.90
N GLU A 291 3.27 14.33 -8.80
CA GLU A 291 2.71 12.99 -8.88
C GLU A 291 3.06 12.16 -7.63
N PRO A 292 2.11 11.43 -7.05
CA PRO A 292 2.37 10.57 -5.89
C PRO A 292 3.25 9.37 -6.25
N VAL A 293 4.05 8.92 -5.29
CA VAL A 293 4.89 7.71 -5.43
C VAL A 293 4.07 6.46 -5.75
N VAL A 294 2.87 6.36 -5.17
CA VAL A 294 1.88 5.34 -5.51
C VAL A 294 0.58 6.05 -5.89
N SER A 295 0.42 6.32 -7.17
CA SER A 295 -0.79 6.97 -7.70
C SER A 295 -1.99 6.00 -7.73
N GLY A 296 -3.17 6.55 -7.98
CA GLY A 296 -4.39 5.76 -8.20
C GLY A 296 -4.21 4.74 -9.32
N GLU A 297 -3.51 5.11 -10.41
CA GLU A 297 -3.22 4.25 -11.56
C GLU A 297 -2.35 3.06 -11.17
N HIS A 298 -1.25 3.28 -10.43
CA HIS A 298 -0.38 2.20 -9.94
C HIS A 298 -1.17 1.19 -9.08
N ALA A 299 -2.02 1.69 -8.19
CA ALA A 299 -2.83 0.84 -7.33
C ALA A 299 -3.96 0.12 -8.09
N ALA A 300 -4.55 0.75 -9.10
CA ALA A 300 -5.55 0.12 -9.97
C ALA A 300 -4.92 -1.03 -10.78
N GLU A 301 -3.70 -0.87 -11.31
CA GLU A 301 -2.96 -1.95 -11.99
C GLU A 301 -2.63 -3.11 -11.03
N ALA A 302 -2.21 -2.81 -9.80
CA ALA A 302 -1.95 -3.84 -8.79
C ALA A 302 -3.23 -4.61 -8.41
N LEU A 303 -4.37 -3.91 -8.27
CA LEU A 303 -5.67 -4.53 -8.02
C LEU A 303 -6.11 -5.38 -9.20
N LYS A 304 -5.98 -4.89 -10.44
CA LYS A 304 -6.31 -5.64 -11.65
C LYS A 304 -5.51 -6.94 -11.75
N LEU A 305 -4.22 -6.89 -11.47
CA LEU A 305 -3.37 -8.09 -11.45
C LEU A 305 -3.80 -9.05 -10.32
N ALA A 306 -4.09 -8.55 -9.13
CA ALA A 306 -4.55 -9.37 -8.00
C ALA A 306 -5.89 -10.08 -8.33
N VAL A 307 -6.83 -9.38 -8.96
CA VAL A 307 -8.11 -9.96 -9.42
C VAL A 307 -7.88 -11.02 -10.50
N ALA A 308 -7.01 -10.76 -11.48
CA ALA A 308 -6.67 -11.73 -12.52
C ALA A 308 -6.04 -13.01 -11.95
N ILE A 309 -5.20 -12.90 -10.93
CA ILE A 309 -4.62 -14.03 -10.18
C ILE A 309 -5.73 -14.84 -9.49
N CYS A 310 -6.65 -14.18 -8.77
CA CYS A 310 -7.79 -14.87 -8.15
C CYS A 310 -8.65 -15.62 -9.19
N GLN A 311 -8.86 -15.02 -10.37
CA GLN A 311 -9.58 -15.67 -11.46
C GLN A 311 -8.82 -16.87 -12.05
N SER A 312 -7.49 -16.77 -12.18
CA SER A 312 -6.63 -17.87 -12.63
C SER A 312 -6.73 -19.07 -11.70
N ILE A 313 -6.67 -18.86 -10.38
CA ILE A 313 -6.82 -19.94 -9.38
C ILE A 313 -8.18 -20.63 -9.51
N ARG A 314 -9.26 -19.87 -9.69
CA ARG A 314 -10.63 -20.42 -9.82
C ARG A 314 -10.84 -21.26 -11.08
N ARG A 315 -10.12 -20.95 -12.17
CA ARG A 315 -10.17 -21.72 -13.42
C ARG A 315 -9.43 -23.05 -13.31
N GLY A 316 -8.58 -23.23 -12.32
CA GLY A 316 -7.72 -24.39 -12.17
C GLY A 316 -6.50 -24.40 -13.10
N PRO A 317 -5.57 -25.34 -12.89
CA PRO A 317 -4.40 -25.46 -13.78
C PRO A 317 -4.85 -25.83 -15.19
N THR A 318 -4.46 -25.02 -16.17
CA THR A 318 -4.52 -25.37 -17.61
C THR A 318 -3.30 -26.18 -17.97
#